data_9af0d068a212abe9ae27cc84fa38272c
#
_entry.id   9af0d068a212abe9ae27cc84fa38272c
#
_cell.length_a   1.000
_cell.length_b   1.000
_cell.length_c   1.000
_cell.angle_alpha   90.00
_cell.angle_beta   90.00
_cell.angle_gamma   90.00
#
_symmetry.space_group_name_H-M   'P 1'
#
loop_
_entity.id
_entity.type
_entity.pdbx_description
1 polymer ?
#
loop_
_entity_poly.entity_id
_entity_poly.type
_entity_poly.pdbx_seq_one_letter_code
_entity_poly.pdbx_strand_id
1 'polypeptide(L)'
;METRKKKLGADHPSTLTSMANLASTYRNQGRRDAAEKLEVQVMETRKKKLGADHPDTVTSMANLAFMWEAQGRSAEAIVLMRQCVQQRQRVLKASHPDLKSSLAALEEWESEEWETE
;
A
#
# COMPACT_ATOMS: atom_id res chain seq x y z
N MET A 1 11.51 6.47 16.56
CA MET A 1 11.77 5.77 15.29
C MET A 1 13.25 5.66 14.95
N GLU A 2 14.01 6.73 15.09
CA GLU A 2 15.44 6.72 14.80
C GLU A 2 16.21 5.69 15.64
N THR A 3 15.94 5.63 16.93
CA THR A 3 16.59 4.68 17.82
C THR A 3 16.32 3.24 17.40
N ARG A 4 15.08 2.94 17.05
CA ARG A 4 14.69 1.60 16.60
C ARG A 4 15.40 1.25 15.28
N LYS A 5 15.45 2.18 14.36
CA LYS A 5 16.11 1.99 13.07
C LYS A 5 17.59 1.68 13.25
N LYS A 6 18.26 2.37 14.17
CA LYS A 6 19.67 2.13 14.46
C LYS A 6 19.92 0.74 15.06
N LYS A 7 19.05 0.30 15.96
CA LYS A 7 19.22 -0.97 16.66
C LYS A 7 18.86 -2.18 15.82
N LEU A 8 17.77 -2.07 15.03
CA LEU A 8 17.19 -3.22 14.34
C LEU A 8 17.50 -3.26 12.84
N GLY A 9 18.03 -2.17 12.29
CA GLY A 9 18.24 -2.06 10.86
C GLY A 9 16.99 -1.58 10.13
N ALA A 10 17.20 -0.98 8.95
CA ALA A 10 16.13 -0.34 8.20
C ALA A 10 15.08 -1.32 7.67
N ASP A 11 15.46 -2.57 7.46
CA ASP A 11 14.58 -3.59 6.86
C ASP A 11 13.98 -4.56 7.89
N HIS A 12 14.21 -4.34 9.18
CA HIS A 12 13.60 -5.17 10.22
C HIS A 12 12.09 -4.94 10.25
N PRO A 13 11.26 -5.99 10.43
CA PRO A 13 9.80 -5.83 10.43
C PRO A 13 9.28 -4.76 11.39
N SER A 14 9.84 -4.67 12.59
CA SER A 14 9.42 -3.64 13.56
C SER A 14 9.73 -2.24 13.07
N THR A 15 10.87 -2.05 12.40
CA THR A 15 11.25 -0.76 11.81
C THR A 15 10.29 -0.41 10.69
N LEU A 16 9.96 -1.37 9.84
CA LEU A 16 9.04 -1.15 8.72
C LEU A 16 7.64 -0.78 9.21
N THR A 17 7.16 -1.42 10.27
CA THR A 17 5.87 -1.07 10.87
C THR A 17 5.89 0.36 11.42
N SER A 18 6.99 0.74 12.06
CA SER A 18 7.15 2.11 12.58
C SER A 18 7.16 3.13 11.45
N MET A 19 7.82 2.82 10.33
CA MET A 19 7.84 3.69 9.15
C MET A 19 6.47 3.84 8.53
N ALA A 20 5.71 2.76 8.44
CA ALA A 20 4.34 2.79 7.92
C ALA A 20 3.43 3.65 8.81
N ASN A 21 3.59 3.53 10.13
CA ASN A 21 2.84 4.36 11.09
C ASN A 21 3.21 5.83 10.95
N LEU A 22 4.49 6.13 10.75
CA LEU A 22 4.94 7.51 10.53
C LEU A 22 4.37 8.07 9.22
N ALA A 23 4.30 7.24 8.18
CA ALA A 23 3.70 7.64 6.92
C ALA A 23 2.23 8.03 7.10
N SER A 24 1.48 7.25 7.88
CA SER A 24 0.10 7.58 8.20
C SER A 24 -0.01 8.91 8.94
N THR A 25 0.91 9.16 9.88
CA THR A 25 0.96 10.42 10.61
C THR A 25 1.21 11.59 9.66
N TYR A 26 2.18 11.47 8.77
CA TYR A 26 2.47 12.51 7.78
C TYR A 26 1.27 12.77 6.88
N ARG A 27 0.59 11.72 6.43
CA ARG A 27 -0.61 11.86 5.60
C ARG A 27 -1.68 12.65 6.33
N ASN A 28 -1.91 12.34 7.61
CA ASN A 28 -2.90 13.04 8.43
C ASN A 28 -2.54 14.51 8.65
N GLN A 29 -1.25 14.84 8.61
CA GLN A 29 -0.75 16.21 8.74
C GLN A 29 -0.73 16.96 7.39
N GLY A 30 -1.13 16.30 6.32
CA GLY A 30 -1.09 16.90 4.98
C GLY A 30 0.28 16.84 4.32
N ARG A 31 1.25 16.14 4.92
CA ARG A 31 2.60 15.98 4.36
C ARG A 31 2.64 14.76 3.44
N ARG A 32 1.96 14.87 2.33
CA ARG A 32 1.73 13.75 1.42
C ARG A 32 3.00 13.21 0.76
N ASP A 33 3.91 14.10 0.36
CA ASP A 33 5.16 13.68 -0.29
C ASP A 33 6.04 12.87 0.66
N ALA A 34 6.13 13.29 1.91
CA ALA A 34 6.89 12.56 2.92
C ALA A 34 6.25 11.21 3.19
N ALA A 35 4.92 11.17 3.28
CA ALA A 35 4.18 9.93 3.49
C ALA A 35 4.38 8.96 2.33
N GLU A 36 4.30 9.43 1.10
CA GLU A 36 4.50 8.60 -0.08
C GLU A 36 5.89 7.99 -0.12
N LYS A 37 6.92 8.76 0.16
CA LYS A 37 8.29 8.25 0.17
C LYS A 37 8.45 7.10 1.15
N LEU A 38 7.88 7.24 2.35
CA LEU A 38 7.94 6.20 3.35
C LEU A 38 7.14 4.96 2.94
N GLU A 39 5.95 5.15 2.38
CA GLU A 39 5.12 4.02 1.95
C GLU A 39 5.80 3.23 0.82
N VAL A 40 6.40 3.93 -0.15
CA VAL A 40 7.13 3.26 -1.24
C VAL A 40 8.31 2.48 -0.66
N GLN A 41 9.06 3.09 0.25
CA GLN A 41 10.21 2.42 0.86
C GLN A 41 9.79 1.17 1.63
N VAL A 42 8.71 1.25 2.39
CA VAL A 42 8.18 0.11 3.14
C VAL A 42 7.75 -1.01 2.19
N MET A 43 7.00 -0.65 1.14
CA MET A 43 6.52 -1.62 0.16
C MET A 43 7.68 -2.34 -0.53
N GLU A 44 8.66 -1.59 -1.02
CA GLU A 44 9.78 -2.17 -1.74
C GLU A 44 10.63 -3.05 -0.84
N THR A 45 10.84 -2.63 0.40
CA THR A 45 11.62 -3.43 1.35
C THR A 45 10.89 -4.72 1.71
N ARG A 46 9.58 -4.64 1.96
CA ARG A 46 8.79 -5.84 2.23
C ARG A 46 8.77 -6.79 1.04
N LYS A 47 8.62 -6.25 -0.16
CA LYS A 47 8.64 -7.05 -1.38
C LYS A 47 9.96 -7.80 -1.53
N LYS A 48 11.06 -7.13 -1.25
CA LYS A 48 12.40 -7.71 -1.35
C LYS A 48 12.67 -8.76 -0.28
N LYS A 49 12.23 -8.50 0.96
CA LYS A 49 12.51 -9.38 2.09
C LYS A 49 11.49 -10.49 2.29
N LEU A 50 10.22 -10.20 2.06
CA LEU A 50 9.11 -11.13 2.33
C LEU A 50 8.54 -11.75 1.06
N GLY A 51 8.78 -11.14 -0.09
CA GLY A 51 8.23 -11.59 -1.36
C GLY A 51 6.98 -10.79 -1.75
N ALA A 52 6.70 -10.78 -3.05
CA ALA A 52 5.58 -10.02 -3.60
C ALA A 52 4.22 -10.55 -3.15
N ASP A 53 4.14 -11.83 -2.80
CA ASP A 53 2.89 -12.49 -2.40
C ASP A 53 2.62 -12.41 -0.90
N HIS A 54 3.58 -11.94 -0.11
CA HIS A 54 3.42 -11.90 1.35
C HIS A 54 2.31 -10.91 1.73
N PRO A 55 1.42 -11.27 2.68
CA PRO A 55 0.32 -10.39 3.08
C PRO A 55 0.75 -8.96 3.45
N ASP A 56 1.86 -8.82 4.16
CA ASP A 56 2.37 -7.50 4.56
C ASP A 56 2.78 -6.67 3.35
N THR A 57 3.40 -7.31 2.35
CA THR A 57 3.77 -6.64 1.10
C THR A 57 2.53 -6.15 0.37
N VAL A 58 1.54 -7.02 0.24
CA VAL A 58 0.30 -6.69 -0.46
C VAL A 58 -0.46 -5.58 0.26
N THR A 59 -0.47 -5.60 1.60
CA THR A 59 -1.08 -4.53 2.38
C THR A 59 -0.39 -3.19 2.12
N SER A 60 0.94 -3.18 2.03
CA SER A 60 1.69 -1.95 1.70
C SER A 60 1.32 -1.43 0.31
N MET A 61 1.17 -2.33 -0.65
CA MET A 61 0.77 -1.97 -2.01
C MET A 61 -0.63 -1.34 -2.03
N ALA A 62 -1.58 -1.93 -1.29
CA ALA A 62 -2.94 -1.40 -1.21
C ALA A 62 -2.95 -0.01 -0.57
N ASN A 63 -2.19 0.18 0.50
CA ASN A 63 -2.10 1.48 1.17
C ASN A 63 -1.54 2.54 0.23
N LEU A 64 -0.52 2.20 -0.54
CA LEU A 64 0.07 3.12 -1.51
C LEU A 64 -0.93 3.44 -2.63
N ALA A 65 -1.68 2.45 -3.10
CA ALA A 65 -2.71 2.66 -4.12
C ALA A 65 -3.78 3.65 -3.63
N PHE A 66 -4.26 3.49 -2.41
CA PHE A 66 -5.22 4.43 -1.82
C PHE A 66 -4.63 5.84 -1.72
N MET A 67 -3.36 5.93 -1.34
CA MET A 67 -2.67 7.22 -1.24
C MET A 67 -2.62 7.91 -2.61
N TRP A 68 -2.25 7.18 -3.66
CA TRP A 68 -2.18 7.73 -5.01
C TRP A 68 -3.55 8.17 -5.52
N GLU A 69 -4.59 7.37 -5.25
CA GLU A 69 -5.96 7.75 -5.62
C GLU A 69 -6.35 9.07 -4.96
N ALA A 70 -6.03 9.23 -3.67
CA ALA A 70 -6.32 10.45 -2.93
C ALA A 70 -5.58 11.67 -3.49
N GLN A 71 -4.43 11.44 -4.15
CA GLN A 71 -3.64 12.51 -4.78
C GLN A 71 -4.07 12.81 -6.22
N GLY A 72 -5.09 12.11 -6.72
CA GLY A 72 -5.54 12.27 -8.09
C GLY A 72 -4.74 11.46 -9.11
N ARG A 73 -3.87 10.56 -8.66
CA ARG A 73 -3.06 9.69 -9.53
C ARG A 73 -3.80 8.38 -9.76
N SER A 74 -4.98 8.49 -10.35
CA SER A 74 -5.90 7.36 -10.49
C SER A 74 -5.36 6.23 -11.35
N ALA A 75 -4.71 6.54 -12.47
CA ALA A 75 -4.18 5.51 -13.37
C ALA A 75 -3.15 4.64 -12.64
N GLU A 76 -2.24 5.27 -11.91
CA GLU A 76 -1.20 4.55 -11.16
C GLU A 76 -1.82 3.73 -10.01
N ALA A 77 -2.80 4.31 -9.33
CA ALA A 77 -3.51 3.63 -8.25
C ALA A 77 -4.23 2.38 -8.75
N ILE A 78 -4.87 2.47 -9.91
CA ILE A 78 -5.60 1.35 -10.52
C ILE A 78 -4.65 0.21 -10.86
N VAL A 79 -3.51 0.52 -11.49
CA VAL A 79 -2.52 -0.50 -11.84
C VAL A 79 -2.05 -1.23 -10.59
N LEU A 80 -1.71 -0.48 -9.55
CA LEU A 80 -1.21 -1.08 -8.32
C LEU A 80 -2.29 -1.90 -7.60
N MET A 81 -3.53 -1.40 -7.58
CA MET A 81 -4.64 -2.13 -6.95
C MET A 81 -4.96 -3.42 -7.70
N ARG A 82 -4.85 -3.43 -9.04
CA ARG A 82 -5.02 -4.66 -9.80
C ARG A 82 -4.01 -5.73 -9.40
N GLN A 83 -2.77 -5.33 -9.17
CA GLN A 83 -1.74 -6.25 -8.68
C GLN A 83 -2.10 -6.79 -7.30
N CYS A 84 -2.59 -5.93 -6.41
CA CYS A 84 -3.04 -6.35 -5.08
C CYS A 84 -4.17 -7.38 -5.16
N VAL A 85 -5.15 -7.13 -6.00
CA VAL A 85 -6.27 -8.06 -6.19
C VAL A 85 -5.78 -9.41 -6.69
N GLN A 86 -4.89 -9.41 -7.69
CA GLN A 86 -4.34 -10.65 -8.23
C GLN A 86 -3.61 -11.46 -7.15
N GLN A 87 -2.80 -10.79 -6.33
CA GLN A 87 -2.07 -11.48 -5.27
C GLN A 87 -3.02 -12.00 -4.19
N ARG A 88 -4.00 -11.20 -3.79
CA ARG A 88 -4.97 -11.61 -2.78
C ARG A 88 -5.84 -12.75 -3.25
N GLN A 89 -6.20 -12.78 -4.53
CA GLN A 89 -6.98 -13.88 -5.10
C GLN A 89 -6.24 -15.21 -5.04
N ARG A 90 -4.92 -15.20 -5.07
CA ARG A 90 -4.11 -16.42 -4.98
C ARG A 90 -4.12 -17.03 -3.59
N VAL A 91 -4.19 -16.20 -2.55
CA VAL A 91 -4.00 -16.64 -1.18
C VAL A 91 -5.22 -16.53 -0.30
N LEU A 92 -6.22 -15.74 -0.69
CA LEU A 92 -7.42 -15.49 0.11
C LEU A 92 -8.66 -16.04 -0.57
N LYS A 93 -9.62 -16.44 0.25
CA LYS A 93 -10.93 -16.87 -0.27
C LYS A 93 -11.70 -15.67 -0.80
N ALA A 94 -12.60 -15.90 -1.76
CA ALA A 94 -13.40 -14.84 -2.36
C ALA A 94 -14.21 -14.04 -1.33
N SER A 95 -14.56 -14.66 -0.21
CA SER A 95 -15.32 -14.00 0.85
C SER A 95 -14.45 -13.22 1.84
N HIS A 96 -13.13 -13.27 1.69
CA HIS A 96 -12.23 -12.57 2.63
C HIS A 96 -12.42 -11.05 2.56
N PRO A 97 -12.56 -10.36 3.72
CA PRO A 97 -12.82 -8.91 3.72
C PRO A 97 -11.77 -8.08 2.97
N ASP A 98 -10.49 -8.45 3.07
CA ASP A 98 -9.41 -7.72 2.40
C ASP A 98 -9.54 -7.79 0.88
N LEU A 99 -9.90 -8.97 0.35
CA LEU A 99 -10.10 -9.14 -1.07
C LEU A 99 -11.34 -8.38 -1.54
N LYS A 100 -12.43 -8.46 -0.80
CA LYS A 100 -13.67 -7.72 -1.12
C LYS A 100 -13.42 -6.22 -1.13
N SER A 101 -12.68 -5.71 -0.15
CA SER A 101 -12.36 -4.29 -0.06
C SER A 101 -11.54 -3.84 -1.27
N SER A 102 -10.54 -4.62 -1.66
CA SER A 102 -9.70 -4.30 -2.82
C SER A 102 -10.50 -4.31 -4.12
N LEU A 103 -11.36 -5.30 -4.30
CA LEU A 103 -12.21 -5.41 -5.49
C LEU A 103 -13.18 -4.24 -5.57
N ALA A 104 -13.80 -3.88 -4.45
CA ALA A 104 -14.74 -2.76 -4.42
C ALA A 104 -14.06 -1.45 -4.79
N ALA A 105 -12.87 -1.20 -4.23
CA ALA A 105 -12.10 0.01 -4.56
C ALA A 105 -11.72 0.03 -6.04
N LEU A 106 -11.25 -1.09 -6.55
CA LEU A 106 -10.84 -1.19 -7.95
C LEU A 106 -12.01 -0.93 -8.90
N GLU A 107 -13.15 -1.53 -8.62
CA GLU A 107 -14.35 -1.33 -9.43
C GLU A 107 -14.81 0.12 -9.43
N GLU A 108 -14.79 0.75 -8.26
CA GLU A 108 -15.15 2.16 -8.13
C GLU A 108 -14.20 3.05 -8.92
N TRP A 109 -12.90 2.83 -8.79
CA TRP A 109 -11.91 3.65 -9.48
C TRP A 109 -11.97 3.48 -11.00
N GLU A 110 -12.16 2.25 -11.46
CA GLU A 110 -12.29 1.99 -12.90
C GLU A 110 -13.56 2.62 -13.46
N SER A 111 -14.65 2.59 -12.70
CA SER A 111 -15.91 3.23 -13.10
C SER A 111 -15.76 4.73 -13.22
N GLU A 112 -15.08 5.37 -12.25
CA GLU A 112 -14.83 6.81 -12.29
C GLU A 112 -13.98 7.21 -13.49
N GLU A 113 -12.97 6.41 -13.82
CA GLU A 113 -12.12 6.67 -14.98
C GLU A 113 -12.94 6.60 -16.28
N TRP A 114 -13.84 5.64 -16.40
CA TRP A 114 -14.74 5.53 -17.55
C TRP A 114 -15.64 6.75 -17.67
N GLU A 115 -16.16 7.26 -16.56
CA GLU A 115 -17.07 8.39 -16.54
C GLU A 115 -16.39 9.70 -16.93
N THR A 116 -15.09 9.84 -16.65
CA THR A 116 -14.36 11.06 -16.98
C THR A 116 -13.88 11.12 -18.43
N GLU A 117 -13.96 10.02 -19.13
CA GLU A 117 -13.63 9.97 -20.55
C GLU A 117 -14.86 10.28 -21.39
#